data_16efe246665981c8ec36d64dc37d8aaa
#
_entry.id   16efe246665981c8ec36d64dc37d8aaa
#
_cell.length_a   1.000
_cell.length_b   1.000
_cell.length_c   1.000
_cell.angle_alpha   90.00
_cell.angle_beta   90.00
_cell.angle_gamma   90.00
#
_symmetry.space_group_name_H-M   'P 1'
#
loop_
_entity.id
_entity.type
_entity.pdbx_description
1 polymer ?
#
loop_
_entity_poly.entity_id
_entity_poly.type
_entity_poly.pdbx_seq_one_letter_code
_entity_poly.pdbx_strand_id
1 'polypeptide(L)'
;MGKLVSEVARLHDSIEKLSYYEFLAVGPRTDYIAIRDAFYARAQRFHPDRFVSMEGESVKKAVYAVYKRMTEAYQVLSDPELRVTYDRVLAEGSVRLAARDRSRRLDADERQVSNPFARIYLRSGRRKFEGGDLNGAWIDCELGLSLEETPPLRNLHVSVVKALAGR
;
A
#
# COMPACT_ATOMS: atom_id res chain seq x y z
N MET A 1 12.51 -22.65 -6.07
CA MET A 1 13.25 -21.58 -5.35
C MET A 1 14.11 -20.74 -6.31
N GLY A 2 14.93 -21.31 -7.19
CA GLY A 2 15.81 -20.56 -8.12
C GLY A 2 15.08 -19.52 -8.99
N LYS A 3 13.92 -19.83 -9.53
CA LYS A 3 13.12 -18.86 -10.32
C LYS A 3 12.70 -17.62 -9.52
N LEU A 4 12.40 -17.79 -8.22
CA LEU A 4 12.00 -16.68 -7.35
C LEU A 4 13.18 -15.75 -7.04
N VAL A 5 14.35 -16.31 -6.79
CA VAL A 5 15.59 -15.54 -6.57
C VAL A 5 15.97 -14.76 -7.83
N SER A 6 15.89 -15.39 -9.01
CA SER A 6 16.16 -14.70 -10.28
C SER A 6 15.15 -13.56 -10.55
N GLU A 7 13.91 -13.70 -10.11
CA GLU A 7 12.91 -12.65 -10.24
C GLU A 7 13.21 -11.48 -9.28
N VAL A 8 13.57 -11.77 -8.03
CA VAL A 8 14.01 -10.75 -7.08
C VAL A 8 15.22 -9.98 -7.60
N ALA A 9 16.22 -10.69 -8.14
CA ALA A 9 17.41 -10.06 -8.71
C ALA A 9 17.04 -9.08 -9.84
N ARG A 10 16.20 -9.52 -10.79
CA ARG A 10 15.73 -8.64 -11.90
C ARG A 10 14.97 -7.42 -11.39
N LEU A 11 14.08 -7.59 -10.42
CA LEU A 11 13.35 -6.46 -9.83
C LEU A 11 14.30 -5.51 -9.09
N HIS A 12 15.28 -6.04 -8.38
CA HIS A 12 16.29 -5.25 -7.69
C HIS A 12 17.15 -4.45 -8.67
N ASP A 13 17.61 -5.06 -9.76
CA ASP A 13 18.42 -4.40 -10.79
C ASP A 13 17.66 -3.31 -11.54
N SER A 14 16.33 -3.42 -11.57
CA SER A 14 15.45 -2.46 -12.23
C SER A 14 14.75 -1.49 -11.25
N ILE A 15 15.09 -1.53 -9.96
CA ILE A 15 14.35 -0.84 -8.89
C ILE A 15 14.26 0.68 -9.09
N GLU A 16 15.29 1.29 -9.71
CA GLU A 16 15.33 2.73 -10.00
C GLU A 16 14.84 3.08 -11.42
N LYS A 17 14.42 2.08 -12.21
CA LYS A 17 13.96 2.27 -13.60
C LYS A 17 12.47 2.05 -13.76
N LEU A 18 11.88 1.21 -12.90
CA LEU A 18 10.47 0.87 -12.95
C LEU A 18 9.62 1.91 -12.20
N SER A 19 8.55 2.34 -12.84
CA SER A 19 7.49 3.10 -12.19
C SER A 19 6.79 2.26 -11.10
N TYR A 20 6.06 2.90 -10.20
CA TYR A 20 5.27 2.17 -9.19
C TYR A 20 4.21 1.26 -9.83
N TYR A 21 3.63 1.68 -10.95
CA TYR A 21 2.69 0.86 -11.70
C TYR A 21 3.33 -0.42 -12.23
N GLU A 22 4.49 -0.31 -12.88
CA GLU A 22 5.24 -1.46 -13.39
C GLU A 22 5.75 -2.34 -12.25
N PHE A 23 6.15 -1.73 -11.13
CA PHE A 23 6.64 -2.46 -9.96
C PHE A 23 5.55 -3.32 -9.31
N LEU A 24 4.29 -2.87 -9.32
CA LEU A 24 3.14 -3.66 -8.90
C LEU A 24 2.54 -4.51 -10.03
N ALA A 25 3.03 -4.39 -11.27
CA ALA A 25 2.47 -5.00 -12.48
C ALA A 25 0.99 -4.64 -12.70
N VAL A 26 0.66 -3.36 -12.55
CA VAL A 26 -0.67 -2.78 -12.81
C VAL A 26 -0.55 -1.64 -13.82
N GLY A 27 -1.66 -1.26 -14.42
CA GLY A 27 -1.71 -0.10 -15.35
C GLY A 27 -2.04 1.21 -14.64
N PRO A 28 -1.76 2.37 -15.29
CA PRO A 28 -2.07 3.68 -14.73
C PRO A 28 -3.56 3.96 -14.50
N ARG A 29 -4.46 3.19 -15.14
CA ARG A 29 -5.92 3.29 -14.97
C ARG A 29 -6.50 2.23 -14.05
N THR A 30 -5.67 1.42 -13.40
CA THR A 30 -6.11 0.37 -12.49
C THR A 30 -6.78 0.99 -11.27
N ASP A 31 -7.92 0.43 -10.87
CA ASP A 31 -8.65 0.85 -9.68
C ASP A 31 -7.94 0.46 -8.38
N TYR A 32 -8.44 0.96 -7.26
CA TYR A 32 -7.87 0.70 -5.94
C TYR A 32 -7.88 -0.78 -5.57
N ILE A 33 -8.98 -1.50 -5.87
CA ILE A 33 -9.13 -2.91 -5.50
C ILE A 33 -8.08 -3.75 -6.21
N ALA A 34 -7.91 -3.56 -7.50
CA ALA A 34 -6.92 -4.29 -8.29
C ALA A 34 -5.46 -3.91 -7.90
N ILE A 35 -5.19 -2.65 -7.53
CA ILE A 35 -3.88 -2.24 -6.99
C ILE A 35 -3.61 -2.98 -5.66
N ARG A 36 -4.59 -3.04 -4.77
CA ARG A 36 -4.50 -3.74 -3.50
C ARG A 36 -4.21 -5.23 -3.71
N ASP A 37 -5.00 -5.88 -4.57
CA ASP A 37 -4.88 -7.32 -4.81
C ASP A 37 -3.54 -7.67 -5.47
N ALA A 38 -3.08 -6.86 -6.41
CA ALA A 38 -1.74 -6.99 -7.01
C ALA A 38 -0.63 -6.84 -5.96
N PHE A 39 -0.76 -5.88 -5.06
CA PHE A 39 0.19 -5.70 -3.96
C PHE A 39 0.22 -6.94 -3.04
N TYR A 40 -0.95 -7.43 -2.57
CA TYR A 40 -0.99 -8.58 -1.67
C TYR A 40 -0.43 -9.85 -2.31
N ALA A 41 -0.77 -10.13 -3.57
CA ALA A 41 -0.22 -11.27 -4.30
C ALA A 41 1.32 -11.21 -4.36
N ARG A 42 1.87 -10.02 -4.64
CA ARG A 42 3.32 -9.81 -4.68
C ARG A 42 3.95 -9.82 -3.30
N ALA A 43 3.30 -9.23 -2.29
CA ALA A 43 3.78 -9.19 -0.91
C ALA A 43 3.94 -10.59 -0.33
N GLN A 44 2.97 -11.47 -0.56
CA GLN A 44 3.09 -12.89 -0.18
C GLN A 44 4.23 -13.59 -0.90
N ARG A 45 4.41 -13.29 -2.20
CA ARG A 45 5.42 -13.94 -3.03
C ARG A 45 6.85 -13.54 -2.64
N PHE A 46 7.08 -12.26 -2.35
CA PHE A 46 8.38 -11.67 -2.04
C PHE A 46 8.56 -11.35 -0.55
N HIS A 47 7.75 -11.94 0.33
CA HIS A 47 7.88 -11.69 1.76
C HIS A 47 9.27 -12.12 2.26
N PRO A 48 9.98 -11.26 3.02
CA PRO A 48 11.32 -11.56 3.51
C PRO A 48 11.43 -12.89 4.25
N ASP A 49 10.40 -13.29 5.02
CA ASP A 49 10.38 -14.56 5.78
C ASP A 49 10.55 -15.80 4.90
N ARG A 50 10.14 -15.73 3.63
CA ARG A 50 10.32 -16.84 2.68
C ARG A 50 11.79 -17.06 2.28
N PHE A 51 12.63 -16.08 2.57
CA PHE A 51 14.06 -16.07 2.22
C PHE A 51 14.98 -16.17 3.45
N VAL A 52 14.42 -16.30 4.66
CA VAL A 52 15.20 -16.35 5.91
C VAL A 52 16.20 -17.50 5.90
N SER A 53 15.79 -18.70 5.42
CA SER A 53 16.64 -19.90 5.36
C SER A 53 17.62 -19.91 4.19
N MET A 54 17.61 -18.88 3.33
CA MET A 54 18.52 -18.83 2.19
C MET A 54 19.88 -18.31 2.61
N GLU A 55 20.92 -18.94 2.09
CA GLU A 55 22.29 -18.45 2.21
C GLU A 55 22.52 -17.28 1.24
N GLY A 56 23.27 -16.29 1.68
CA GLY A 56 23.65 -15.12 0.87
C GLY A 56 23.01 -13.83 1.34
N GLU A 57 23.83 -13.00 1.97
CA GLU A 57 23.45 -11.68 2.48
C GLU A 57 22.97 -10.75 1.34
N SER A 58 23.54 -10.88 0.13
CA SER A 58 23.13 -10.13 -1.06
C SER A 58 21.68 -10.40 -1.47
N VAL A 59 21.25 -11.65 -1.40
CA VAL A 59 19.87 -12.05 -1.72
C VAL A 59 18.89 -11.44 -0.70
N LYS A 60 19.22 -11.51 0.59
CA LYS A 60 18.39 -10.93 1.66
C LYS A 60 18.25 -9.42 1.50
N LYS A 61 19.34 -8.71 1.18
CA LYS A 61 19.32 -7.28 0.90
C LYS A 61 18.45 -6.93 -0.31
N ALA A 62 18.58 -7.70 -1.39
CA ALA A 62 17.77 -7.51 -2.59
C ALA A 62 16.28 -7.73 -2.31
N VAL A 63 15.91 -8.80 -1.58
CA VAL A 63 14.53 -9.07 -1.15
C VAL A 63 13.97 -7.91 -0.33
N TYR A 64 14.74 -7.44 0.64
CA TYR A 64 14.32 -6.33 1.49
C TYR A 64 14.12 -5.03 0.69
N ALA A 65 15.03 -4.72 -0.24
CA ALA A 65 14.91 -3.54 -1.11
C ALA A 65 13.68 -3.62 -2.02
N VAL A 66 13.42 -4.79 -2.63
CA VAL A 66 12.25 -5.06 -3.47
C VAL A 66 10.97 -4.92 -2.66
N TYR A 67 10.92 -5.54 -1.47
CA TYR A 67 9.74 -5.46 -0.60
C TYR A 67 9.45 -4.03 -0.15
N LYS A 68 10.48 -3.29 0.24
CA LYS A 68 10.37 -1.87 0.62
C LYS A 68 9.85 -1.01 -0.53
N ARG A 69 10.36 -1.19 -1.75
CA ARG A 69 9.89 -0.43 -2.93
C ARG A 69 8.44 -0.79 -3.27
N MET A 70 8.06 -2.04 -3.15
CA MET A 70 6.70 -2.51 -3.39
C MET A 70 5.71 -1.91 -2.38
N THR A 71 6.09 -1.85 -1.11
CA THR A 71 5.31 -1.18 -0.05
C THR A 71 5.16 0.32 -0.31
N GLU A 72 6.25 0.97 -0.74
CA GLU A 72 6.24 2.38 -1.14
C GLU A 72 5.30 2.63 -2.33
N ALA A 73 5.37 1.79 -3.36
CA ALA A 73 4.50 1.86 -4.53
C ALA A 73 3.02 1.74 -4.12
N TYR A 74 2.68 0.77 -3.28
CA TYR A 74 1.32 0.59 -2.78
C TYR A 74 0.84 1.79 -1.97
N GLN A 75 1.65 2.33 -1.06
CA GLN A 75 1.30 3.51 -0.27
C GLN A 75 0.98 4.73 -1.14
N VAL A 76 1.72 4.92 -2.21
CA VAL A 76 1.50 6.05 -3.13
C VAL A 76 0.28 5.81 -4.02
N LEU A 77 0.16 4.64 -4.63
CA LEU A 77 -0.91 4.36 -5.59
C LEU A 77 -2.27 4.12 -4.93
N SER A 78 -2.31 3.75 -3.66
CA SER A 78 -3.55 3.58 -2.91
C SER A 78 -4.08 4.88 -2.29
N ASP A 79 -3.27 5.92 -2.20
CA ASP A 79 -3.68 7.25 -1.75
C ASP A 79 -3.96 8.14 -2.99
N PRO A 80 -5.22 8.57 -3.24
CA PRO A 80 -5.55 9.34 -4.44
C PRO A 80 -4.78 10.66 -4.57
N GLU A 81 -4.47 11.35 -3.49
CA GLU A 81 -3.72 12.62 -3.55
C GLU A 81 -2.26 12.36 -3.91
N LEU A 82 -1.66 11.34 -3.28
CA LEU A 82 -0.30 10.93 -3.62
C LEU A 82 -0.22 10.37 -5.05
N ARG A 83 -1.25 9.63 -5.49
CA ARG A 83 -1.31 9.08 -6.84
C ARG A 83 -1.36 10.19 -7.89
N VAL A 84 -2.23 11.20 -7.71
CA VAL A 84 -2.29 12.36 -8.62
C VAL A 84 -0.96 13.09 -8.66
N THR A 85 -0.32 13.29 -7.51
CA THR A 85 1.00 13.91 -7.44
C THR A 85 2.05 13.06 -8.14
N TYR A 86 1.99 11.74 -7.95
CA TYR A 86 2.89 10.78 -8.59
C TYR A 86 2.70 10.74 -10.12
N ASP A 87 1.46 10.73 -10.60
CA ASP A 87 1.16 10.71 -12.04
C ASP A 87 1.76 11.92 -12.75
N ARG A 88 1.72 13.11 -12.12
CA ARG A 88 2.37 14.31 -12.64
C ARG A 88 3.89 14.15 -12.71
N VAL A 89 4.50 13.70 -11.61
CA VAL A 89 5.96 13.49 -11.51
C VAL A 89 6.44 12.41 -12.51
N LEU A 90 5.62 11.37 -12.72
CA LEU A 90 5.88 10.33 -13.71
C LEU A 90 5.84 10.87 -15.14
N ALA A 91 4.89 11.76 -15.44
CA ALA A 91 4.80 12.43 -16.74
C ALA A 91 6.01 13.36 -16.99
N GLU A 92 6.63 13.88 -15.95
CA GLU A 92 7.88 14.66 -15.99
C GLU A 92 9.14 13.77 -16.12
N GLY A 93 8.97 12.44 -16.21
CA GLY A 93 10.05 11.47 -16.41
C GLY A 93 10.65 10.89 -15.13
N SER A 94 10.14 11.19 -13.95
CA SER A 94 10.61 10.62 -12.70
C SER A 94 9.77 9.40 -12.29
N VAL A 95 10.40 8.25 -12.18
CA VAL A 95 9.72 6.97 -11.82
C VAL A 95 9.43 6.84 -10.32
N ARG A 96 9.89 7.80 -9.50
CA ARG A 96 9.76 7.76 -8.05
C ARG A 96 9.35 9.11 -7.47
N LEU A 97 8.39 9.09 -6.56
CA LEU A 97 8.01 10.27 -5.80
C LEU A 97 9.08 10.59 -4.73
N ALA A 98 9.49 11.84 -4.63
CA ALA A 98 10.50 12.25 -3.66
C ALA A 98 10.04 11.98 -2.21
N ALA A 99 10.98 11.68 -1.31
CA ALA A 99 10.65 11.35 0.08
C ALA A 99 9.86 12.46 0.79
N ARG A 100 10.19 13.73 0.54
CA ARG A 100 9.47 14.90 1.07
C ARG A 100 8.01 14.95 0.62
N ASP A 101 7.72 14.53 -0.61
CA ASP A 101 6.39 14.57 -1.20
C ASP A 101 5.55 13.35 -0.77
N ARG A 102 6.22 12.28 -0.34
CA ARG A 102 5.58 11.09 0.28
C ARG A 102 5.32 11.26 1.77
N SER A 103 6.07 12.13 2.45
CA SER A 103 5.94 12.38 3.89
C SER A 103 4.78 13.33 4.17
N ARG A 104 3.58 12.81 4.04
CA ARG A 104 2.39 13.48 4.56
C ARG A 104 2.47 13.54 6.10
N ARG A 105 2.10 14.69 6.69
CA ARG A 105 1.89 14.74 8.14
C ARG A 105 0.70 13.86 8.49
N LEU A 106 0.94 12.88 9.35
CA LEU A 106 -0.13 12.05 9.92
C LEU A 106 -1.02 12.93 10.80
N ASP A 107 -2.34 12.77 10.68
CA ASP A 107 -3.27 13.39 11.61
C ASP A 107 -3.23 12.70 13.00
N ALA A 108 -4.01 13.22 13.96
CA ALA A 108 -3.99 12.72 15.33
C ALA A 108 -4.39 11.24 15.44
N ASP A 109 -5.33 10.80 14.61
CA ASP A 109 -5.82 9.43 14.61
C ASP A 109 -4.88 8.50 13.85
N GLU A 110 -4.34 8.94 12.70
CA GLU A 110 -3.34 8.19 11.95
C GLU A 110 -2.08 7.90 12.78
N ARG A 111 -1.72 8.80 13.72
CA ARG A 111 -0.60 8.60 14.66
C ARG A 111 -0.85 7.49 15.67
N GLN A 112 -2.10 7.18 15.98
CA GLN A 112 -2.48 6.11 16.89
C GLN A 112 -2.47 4.72 16.23
N VAL A 113 -2.33 4.66 14.90
CA VAL A 113 -2.28 3.42 14.14
C VAL A 113 -0.82 3.14 13.77
N SER A 114 -0.23 2.09 14.34
CA SER A 114 1.19 1.76 14.13
C SER A 114 1.42 1.09 12.77
N ASN A 115 0.49 0.21 12.36
CA ASN A 115 0.57 -0.51 11.10
C ASN A 115 0.32 0.42 9.90
N PRO A 116 1.28 0.56 8.97
CA PRO A 116 1.12 1.45 7.81
C PRO A 116 -0.07 1.11 6.91
N PHE A 117 -0.41 -0.18 6.79
CA PHE A 117 -1.54 -0.63 5.98
C PHE A 117 -2.87 -0.34 6.67
N ALA A 118 -2.95 -0.54 7.97
CA ALA A 118 -4.13 -0.16 8.75
C ALA A 118 -4.42 1.35 8.65
N ARG A 119 -3.37 2.19 8.61
CA ARG A 119 -3.51 3.64 8.34
C ARG A 119 -4.10 3.94 6.96
N ILE A 120 -3.69 3.19 5.93
CA ILE A 120 -4.24 3.35 4.58
C ILE A 120 -5.73 3.05 4.60
N TYR A 121 -6.15 1.97 5.25
CA TYR A 121 -7.55 1.62 5.38
C TYR A 121 -8.34 2.62 6.22
N LEU A 122 -7.79 3.13 7.32
CA LEU A 122 -8.41 4.20 8.11
C LEU A 122 -8.70 5.43 7.24
N ARG A 123 -7.73 5.87 6.45
CA ARG A 123 -7.84 7.03 5.57
C ARG A 123 -8.83 6.80 4.42
N SER A 124 -8.74 5.66 3.77
CA SER A 124 -9.64 5.29 2.67
C SER A 124 -11.08 5.15 3.17
N GLY A 125 -11.27 4.49 4.31
CA GLY A 125 -12.58 4.33 4.93
C GLY A 125 -13.22 5.65 5.31
N ARG A 126 -12.47 6.60 5.89
CA ARG A 126 -12.97 7.95 6.18
C ARG A 126 -13.45 8.66 4.93
N ARG A 127 -12.65 8.67 3.89
CA ARG A 127 -12.99 9.35 2.63
C ARG A 127 -14.24 8.75 2.00
N LYS A 128 -14.37 7.43 1.99
CA LYS A 128 -15.54 6.74 1.49
C LYS A 128 -16.78 7.05 2.34
N PHE A 129 -16.62 7.08 3.66
CA PHE A 129 -17.68 7.45 4.59
C PHE A 129 -18.19 8.87 4.35
N GLU A 130 -17.28 9.84 4.24
CA GLU A 130 -17.56 11.23 3.92
C GLU A 130 -18.20 11.40 2.53
N GLY A 131 -17.78 10.58 1.56
CA GLY A 131 -18.34 10.54 0.21
C GLY A 131 -19.65 9.75 0.07
N GLY A 132 -20.16 9.14 1.15
CA GLY A 132 -21.42 8.38 1.16
C GLY A 132 -21.30 6.92 0.68
N ASP A 133 -20.12 6.45 0.33
CA ASP A 133 -19.85 5.03 0.04
C ASP A 133 -19.69 4.24 1.34
N LEU A 134 -20.82 3.97 1.99
CA LEU A 134 -20.84 3.30 3.30
C LEU A 134 -20.36 1.85 3.22
N ASN A 135 -20.66 1.13 2.14
CA ASN A 135 -20.23 -0.25 1.95
C ASN A 135 -18.71 -0.33 1.76
N GLY A 136 -18.15 0.52 0.92
CA GLY A 136 -16.70 0.61 0.74
C GLY A 136 -15.98 1.06 2.02
N ALA A 137 -16.56 1.99 2.79
CA ALA A 137 -16.03 2.40 4.07
C ALA A 137 -16.04 1.27 5.10
N TRP A 138 -17.11 0.46 5.14
CA TRP A 138 -17.22 -0.70 6.02
C TRP A 138 -16.14 -1.74 5.70
N ILE A 139 -15.94 -2.07 4.42
CA ILE A 139 -14.88 -3.01 3.99
C ILE A 139 -13.51 -2.52 4.44
N ASP A 140 -13.21 -1.24 4.23
CA ASP A 140 -11.92 -0.68 4.65
C ASP A 140 -11.73 -0.73 6.17
N CYS A 141 -12.80 -0.49 6.96
CA CYS A 141 -12.73 -0.63 8.41
C CYS A 141 -12.43 -2.06 8.84
N GLU A 142 -13.11 -3.06 8.27
CA GLU A 142 -12.88 -4.48 8.55
C GLU A 142 -11.43 -4.88 8.23
N LEU A 143 -10.93 -4.47 7.06
CA LEU A 143 -9.56 -4.75 6.66
C LEU A 143 -8.54 -4.05 7.57
N GLY A 144 -8.80 -2.81 7.97
CA GLY A 144 -7.96 -2.08 8.91
C GLY A 144 -7.91 -2.74 10.28
N LEU A 145 -9.07 -3.10 10.83
CA LEU A 145 -9.21 -3.77 12.12
C LEU A 145 -8.59 -5.18 12.13
N SER A 146 -8.62 -5.90 11.01
CA SER A 146 -7.95 -7.20 10.89
C SER A 146 -6.41 -7.10 10.97
N LEU A 147 -5.84 -5.95 10.65
CA LEU A 147 -4.41 -5.70 10.71
C LEU A 147 -3.96 -5.12 12.05
N GLU A 148 -4.78 -4.24 12.62
CA GLU A 148 -4.50 -3.59 13.90
C GLU A 148 -5.79 -3.05 14.52
N GLU A 149 -6.08 -3.49 15.72
CA GLU A 149 -7.26 -3.03 16.45
C GLU A 149 -6.95 -1.75 17.24
N THR A 150 -7.37 -0.61 16.71
CA THR A 150 -7.10 0.70 17.30
C THR A 150 -8.38 1.52 17.50
N PRO A 151 -8.39 2.47 18.46
CA PRO A 151 -9.56 3.34 18.70
C PRO A 151 -10.05 4.09 17.45
N PRO A 152 -9.17 4.70 16.60
CA PRO A 152 -9.64 5.38 15.41
C PRO A 152 -10.38 4.48 14.41
N LEU A 153 -9.89 3.27 14.19
CA LEU A 153 -10.53 2.30 13.29
C LEU A 153 -11.87 1.82 13.85
N ARG A 154 -11.93 1.52 15.16
CA ARG A 154 -13.20 1.14 15.83
C ARG A 154 -14.22 2.27 15.76
N ASN A 155 -13.82 3.50 16.03
CA ASN A 155 -14.74 4.65 16.02
C ASN A 155 -15.31 4.88 14.62
N LEU A 156 -14.47 4.80 13.58
CA LEU A 156 -14.91 4.90 12.21
C LEU A 156 -15.88 3.76 11.86
N HIS A 157 -15.54 2.52 12.21
CA HIS A 157 -16.39 1.35 11.97
C HIS A 157 -17.76 1.50 12.61
N VAL A 158 -17.82 1.91 13.88
CA VAL A 158 -19.09 2.16 14.59
C VAL A 158 -19.92 3.23 13.87
N SER A 159 -19.29 4.31 13.39
CA SER A 159 -19.97 5.37 12.68
C SER A 159 -20.55 4.88 11.35
N VAL A 160 -19.80 4.07 10.61
CA VAL A 160 -20.22 3.47 9.35
C VAL A 160 -21.39 2.50 9.56
N VAL A 161 -21.31 1.61 10.57
CA VAL A 161 -22.38 0.67 10.91
C VAL A 161 -23.68 1.39 11.28
N LYS A 162 -23.58 2.46 12.10
CA LYS A 162 -24.76 3.29 12.45
C LYS A 162 -25.38 3.92 11.20
N ALA A 163 -24.57 4.44 10.30
CA ALA A 163 -25.07 5.04 9.06
C ALA A 163 -25.71 4.03 8.11
N LEU A 164 -25.20 2.79 8.08
CA LEU A 164 -25.81 1.68 7.32
C LEU A 164 -27.16 1.25 7.90
N ALA A 165 -27.27 1.20 9.24
CA ALA A 165 -28.49 0.79 9.93
C ALA A 165 -29.61 1.86 9.90
N GLY A 166 -29.25 3.13 9.64
CA GLY A 166 -30.21 4.25 9.56
C GLY A 166 -30.77 4.50 8.16
N ARG A 167 -30.44 3.65 7.18
CA ARG A 167 -30.98 3.70 5.82
C ARG A 167 -32.08 2.68 5.63
#